data_3d8a66a8bafc13b2d43ed928f2f2a2f1
#
_entry.id   3d8a66a8bafc13b2d43ed928f2f2a2f1
#
_cell.length_a   1.000
_cell.length_b   1.000
_cell.length_c   1.000
_cell.angle_alpha   90.00
_cell.angle_beta   90.00
_cell.angle_gamma   90.00
#
_symmetry.space_group_name_H-M   'P 1'
#
loop_
_entity.id
_entity.type
_entity.pdbx_description
1 polymer ?
#
loop_
_entity_poly.entity_id
_entity_poly.type
_entity_poly.pdbx_seq_one_letter_code
_entity_poly.pdbx_strand_id
1 'polypeptide(L)'
;QESGLRRSEYCGTLGCYPTCSTLSIYPLLKEGLIDPNTIIIDAKSGTSGAGRGAKVANLYCEVNENIKAYGVATHRHTPEIEDQLGYACGQEVLINFTPHLIPMNRGILITAYASLKKEVSYEEVKAVYDKYYENETFVRVLDKDVCPQTKCVEGSNYVDVNFKIDPRTKRVIMMGAMDNLVKGAAGQAVQNMNLMFGFDEAEGLHQIPMLP
;
A
#
# COMPACT_ATOMS: atom_id res chain seq x y z
N GLN A 1 -8.70 -7.25 13.86
CA GLN A 1 -8.69 -8.09 12.64
C GLN A 1 -8.28 -9.54 12.94
N GLU A 2 -7.27 -9.81 13.77
CA GLU A 2 -6.79 -11.17 14.09
C GLU A 2 -7.88 -12.11 14.61
N SER A 3 -8.79 -11.65 15.46
CA SER A 3 -9.82 -12.51 16.06
C SER A 3 -10.90 -12.96 15.07
N GLY A 4 -11.11 -12.22 13.97
CA GLY A 4 -12.06 -12.54 12.92
C GLY A 4 -11.51 -13.57 11.93
N LEU A 5 -10.22 -13.44 11.56
CA LEU A 5 -9.56 -14.35 10.63
C LEU A 5 -9.44 -15.79 11.17
N ARG A 6 -9.13 -15.95 12.44
CA ARG A 6 -8.99 -17.26 13.11
C ARG A 6 -10.27 -18.09 13.15
N ARG A 7 -11.43 -17.54 12.78
CA ARG A 7 -12.73 -18.19 12.80
C ARG A 7 -13.38 -18.33 11.42
N SER A 8 -12.75 -17.82 10.38
CA SER A 8 -13.28 -17.85 9.02
C SER A 8 -12.76 -19.06 8.24
N GLU A 9 -13.65 -19.76 7.55
CA GLU A 9 -13.26 -20.80 6.59
C GLU A 9 -12.72 -20.20 5.29
N TYR A 10 -12.94 -18.90 5.06
CA TYR A 10 -12.52 -18.17 3.87
C TYR A 10 -11.90 -16.83 4.26
N CYS A 11 -10.76 -16.51 3.67
CA CYS A 11 -10.11 -15.22 3.80
C CYS A 11 -9.83 -14.63 2.42
N GLY A 12 -10.40 -13.47 2.16
CA GLY A 12 -10.05 -12.66 0.99
C GLY A 12 -8.72 -11.95 1.23
N THR A 13 -7.79 -12.08 0.29
CA THR A 13 -6.57 -11.26 0.30
C THR A 13 -6.79 -10.00 -0.51
N LEU A 14 -6.37 -8.86 0.02
CA LEU A 14 -6.40 -7.60 -0.71
C LEU A 14 -5.49 -7.66 -1.94
N GLY A 15 -5.86 -6.96 -3.00
CA GLY A 15 -5.00 -6.75 -4.15
C GLY A 15 -3.74 -5.94 -3.78
N CYS A 16 -2.77 -5.94 -4.69
CA CYS A 16 -1.48 -5.29 -4.43
C CYS A 16 -1.58 -3.77 -4.18
N TYR A 17 -2.29 -3.04 -5.02
CA TYR A 17 -2.53 -1.61 -4.80
C TYR A 17 -3.37 -1.32 -3.55
N PRO A 18 -4.50 -2.04 -3.30
CA PRO A 18 -5.27 -1.88 -2.07
C PRO A 18 -4.42 -2.06 -0.82
N THR A 19 -3.59 -3.09 -0.75
CA THR A 19 -2.70 -3.32 0.40
C THR A 19 -1.77 -2.15 0.65
N CYS A 20 -1.02 -1.71 -0.37
CA CYS A 20 -0.07 -0.61 -0.22
C CYS A 20 -0.77 0.70 0.13
N SER A 21 -1.87 1.01 -0.55
CA SER A 21 -2.64 2.24 -0.33
C SER A 21 -3.25 2.28 1.07
N THR A 22 -3.90 1.20 1.47
CA THR A 22 -4.53 1.12 2.80
C THR A 22 -3.49 1.27 3.90
N LEU A 23 -2.40 0.51 3.86
CA LEU A 23 -1.36 0.60 4.90
C LEU A 23 -0.71 1.98 4.99
N SER A 24 -0.60 2.70 3.88
CA SER A 24 -0.03 4.05 3.89
C SER A 24 -1.00 5.12 4.43
N ILE A 25 -2.31 4.95 4.22
CA ILE A 25 -3.32 5.99 4.50
C ILE A 25 -4.07 5.73 5.80
N TYR A 26 -4.29 4.45 6.15
CA TYR A 26 -5.14 4.00 7.25
C TYR A 26 -4.90 4.74 8.59
N PRO A 27 -3.66 4.91 9.09
CA PRO A 27 -3.46 5.51 10.40
C PRO A 27 -4.03 6.93 10.51
N LEU A 28 -3.76 7.77 9.51
CA LEU A 28 -4.20 9.16 9.52
C LEU A 28 -5.71 9.30 9.30
N LEU A 29 -6.27 8.44 8.48
CA LEU A 29 -7.70 8.41 8.21
C LEU A 29 -8.47 7.93 9.44
N LYS A 30 -7.98 6.86 10.11
CA LYS A 30 -8.56 6.29 11.33
C LYS A 30 -8.59 7.27 12.49
N GLU A 31 -7.54 8.06 12.66
CA GLU A 31 -7.45 9.12 13.67
C GLU A 31 -8.13 10.43 13.25
N GLY A 32 -8.76 10.45 12.07
CA GLY A 32 -9.52 11.62 11.61
C GLY A 32 -8.67 12.85 11.31
N LEU A 33 -7.38 12.70 11.05
CA LEU A 33 -6.45 13.79 10.77
C LEU A 33 -6.56 14.32 9.34
N ILE A 34 -7.05 13.50 8.41
CA ILE A 34 -7.21 13.86 6.99
C ILE A 34 -8.67 13.88 6.58
N ASP A 35 -8.96 14.70 5.57
CA ASP A 35 -10.29 14.74 4.95
C ASP A 35 -10.41 13.61 3.91
N PRO A 36 -11.30 12.61 4.12
CA PRO A 36 -11.47 11.48 3.23
C PRO A 36 -11.89 11.86 1.81
N ASN A 37 -12.55 13.02 1.62
CA ASN A 37 -13.01 13.48 0.31
C ASN A 37 -11.91 14.10 -0.55
N THR A 38 -10.70 14.23 -0.02
CA THR A 38 -9.57 14.86 -0.70
C THR A 38 -8.45 13.89 -1.05
N ILE A 39 -8.68 12.59 -0.88
CA ILE A 39 -7.67 11.55 -1.08
C ILE A 39 -7.42 11.36 -2.58
N ILE A 40 -6.17 11.53 -2.97
CA ILE A 40 -5.66 11.25 -4.31
C ILE A 40 -4.53 10.23 -4.15
N ILE A 41 -4.54 9.18 -4.95
CA ILE A 41 -3.50 8.14 -4.95
C ILE A 41 -2.91 8.03 -6.34
N ASP A 42 -1.65 8.38 -6.46
CA ASP A 42 -0.83 8.22 -7.64
C ASP A 42 0.09 7.00 -7.43
N ALA A 43 -0.13 5.95 -8.20
CA ALA A 43 0.50 4.66 -7.97
C ALA A 43 1.33 4.19 -9.17
N LYS A 44 2.45 3.54 -8.90
CA LYS A 44 3.36 2.96 -9.89
C LYS A 44 3.47 1.46 -9.64
N SER A 45 3.44 0.66 -10.69
CA SER A 45 3.61 -0.80 -10.62
C SER A 45 4.56 -1.31 -11.68
N GLY A 46 5.36 -2.26 -11.30
CA GLY A 46 6.08 -3.12 -12.23
C GLY A 46 5.12 -3.98 -13.06
N THR A 47 5.61 -4.45 -14.20
CA THR A 47 4.83 -5.15 -15.24
C THR A 47 4.25 -6.49 -14.79
N SER A 48 4.87 -7.16 -13.83
CA SER A 48 4.35 -8.43 -13.28
C SER A 48 2.98 -8.28 -12.62
N GLY A 49 2.59 -7.05 -12.20
CA GLY A 49 1.27 -6.74 -11.68
C GLY A 49 0.13 -6.91 -12.69
N ALA A 50 0.43 -6.87 -13.99
CA ALA A 50 -0.52 -7.13 -15.06
C ALA A 50 -0.83 -8.63 -15.26
N GLY A 51 -0.12 -9.52 -14.57
CA GLY A 51 -0.25 -10.97 -14.66
C GLY A 51 0.42 -11.55 -15.92
N ARG A 52 0.27 -12.87 -16.12
CA ARG A 52 0.93 -13.63 -17.20
C ARG A 52 0.14 -13.67 -18.51
N GLY A 53 -1.00 -13.02 -18.60
CA GLY A 53 -1.81 -12.98 -19.82
C GLY A 53 -1.09 -12.29 -20.96
N ALA A 54 -1.04 -12.92 -22.15
CA ALA A 54 -0.45 -12.35 -23.34
C ALA A 54 -1.31 -11.18 -23.84
N LYS A 55 -0.78 -9.97 -23.72
CA LYS A 55 -1.41 -8.74 -24.22
C LYS A 55 -0.33 -7.88 -24.87
N VAL A 56 -0.67 -7.21 -25.96
CA VAL A 56 0.26 -6.28 -26.65
C VAL A 56 0.85 -5.28 -25.65
N ALA A 57 0.03 -4.71 -24.79
CA ALA A 57 0.44 -3.73 -23.77
C ALA A 57 1.49 -4.24 -22.75
N ASN A 58 1.74 -5.55 -22.70
CA ASN A 58 2.69 -6.19 -21.78
C ASN A 58 3.94 -6.71 -22.50
N LEU A 59 4.04 -6.52 -23.81
CA LEU A 59 5.22 -6.92 -24.60
C LEU A 59 6.43 -6.08 -24.18
N TYR A 60 7.60 -6.67 -24.24
CA TYR A 60 8.85 -6.01 -23.83
C TYR A 60 9.06 -4.67 -24.54
N CYS A 61 8.90 -4.60 -25.85
CA CYS A 61 9.06 -3.38 -26.63
C CYS A 61 8.00 -2.30 -26.35
N GLU A 62 6.85 -2.68 -25.77
CA GLU A 62 5.79 -1.72 -25.40
C GLU A 62 5.98 -1.17 -23.98
N VAL A 63 6.66 -1.91 -23.13
CA VAL A 63 6.86 -1.57 -21.73
C VAL A 63 8.22 -0.94 -21.46
N ASN A 64 9.26 -1.44 -22.15
CA ASN A 64 10.61 -0.94 -21.92
C ASN A 64 10.72 0.54 -22.27
N GLU A 65 11.42 1.32 -21.43
CA GLU A 65 11.59 2.77 -21.60
C GLU A 65 10.27 3.56 -21.73
N ASN A 66 9.16 3.01 -21.21
CA ASN A 66 7.84 3.61 -21.29
C ASN A 66 7.15 3.68 -19.93
N ILE A 67 6.54 4.80 -19.60
CA ILE A 67 5.69 5.00 -18.42
C ILE A 67 4.31 5.44 -18.91
N LYS A 68 3.26 4.73 -18.50
CA LYS A 68 1.90 5.07 -18.89
C LYS A 68 0.90 4.88 -17.76
N ALA A 69 -0.06 5.80 -17.65
CA ALA A 69 -1.24 5.60 -16.83
C ALA A 69 -2.16 4.55 -17.48
N TYR A 70 -2.85 3.76 -16.67
CA TYR A 70 -3.83 2.79 -17.16
C TYR A 70 -5.01 2.68 -16.21
N GLY A 71 -6.16 2.25 -16.72
CA GLY A 71 -7.38 2.10 -15.91
C GLY A 71 -7.79 3.37 -15.17
N VAL A 72 -7.49 4.56 -15.73
CA VAL A 72 -7.80 5.84 -15.10
C VAL A 72 -9.31 5.94 -14.89
N ALA A 73 -9.72 6.23 -13.65
CA ALA A 73 -11.10 6.29 -13.17
C ALA A 73 -11.93 4.99 -13.36
N THR A 74 -11.31 3.88 -13.80
CA THR A 74 -12.01 2.61 -14.08
C THR A 74 -11.28 1.38 -13.55
N HIS A 75 -10.21 1.57 -12.79
CA HIS A 75 -9.40 0.45 -12.31
C HIS A 75 -10.15 -0.40 -11.28
N ARG A 76 -10.09 -1.72 -11.44
CA ARG A 76 -10.82 -2.69 -10.58
C ARG A 76 -10.49 -2.62 -9.09
N HIS A 77 -9.32 -2.09 -8.71
CA HIS A 77 -8.94 -1.94 -7.31
C HIS A 77 -9.50 -0.64 -6.67
N THR A 78 -10.07 0.29 -7.45
CA THR A 78 -10.62 1.52 -6.87
C THR A 78 -11.67 1.23 -5.81
N PRO A 79 -12.75 0.46 -6.08
CA PRO A 79 -13.75 0.17 -5.07
C PRO A 79 -13.19 -0.61 -3.87
N GLU A 80 -12.21 -1.48 -4.08
CA GLU A 80 -11.57 -2.23 -3.00
C GLU A 80 -10.79 -1.30 -2.05
N ILE A 81 -10.10 -0.28 -2.58
CA ILE A 81 -9.42 0.73 -1.77
C ILE A 81 -10.45 1.57 -1.01
N GLU A 82 -11.50 2.02 -1.69
CA GLU A 82 -12.59 2.82 -1.10
C GLU A 82 -13.27 2.08 0.06
N ASP A 83 -13.58 0.80 -0.11
CA ASP A 83 -14.16 -0.05 0.93
C ASP A 83 -13.23 -0.14 2.16
N GLN A 84 -11.93 -0.43 1.96
CA GLN A 84 -10.98 -0.55 3.06
C GLN A 84 -10.80 0.78 3.81
N LEU A 85 -10.72 1.89 3.10
CA LEU A 85 -10.64 3.21 3.71
C LEU A 85 -11.96 3.60 4.39
N GLY A 86 -13.09 3.21 3.82
CA GLY A 86 -14.41 3.38 4.42
C GLY A 86 -14.55 2.65 5.77
N TYR A 87 -14.06 1.40 5.87
CA TYR A 87 -13.99 0.67 7.15
C TYR A 87 -13.10 1.39 8.18
N ALA A 88 -12.03 2.04 7.75
CA ALA A 88 -11.14 2.77 8.65
C ALA A 88 -11.85 3.95 9.33
N CYS A 89 -12.61 4.75 8.59
CA CYS A 89 -13.24 5.97 9.11
C CYS A 89 -14.75 5.84 9.40
N GLY A 90 -15.37 4.71 9.08
CA GLY A 90 -16.79 4.45 9.34
C GLY A 90 -17.76 5.24 8.45
N GLN A 91 -17.31 5.68 7.28
CA GLN A 91 -18.12 6.38 6.28
C GLN A 91 -17.70 6.01 4.86
N GLU A 92 -18.52 6.32 3.87
CA GLU A 92 -18.17 6.18 2.47
C GLU A 92 -16.96 7.08 2.13
N VAL A 93 -16.02 6.52 1.35
CA VAL A 93 -14.83 7.22 0.86
C VAL A 93 -14.78 7.08 -0.64
N LEU A 94 -14.63 8.19 -1.34
CA LEU A 94 -14.40 8.23 -2.79
C LEU A 94 -13.00 8.80 -3.04
N ILE A 95 -12.22 8.12 -3.86
CA ILE A 95 -10.84 8.51 -4.15
C ILE A 95 -10.59 8.79 -5.63
N ASN A 96 -9.59 9.60 -5.91
CA ASN A 96 -8.96 9.62 -7.22
C ASN A 96 -7.77 8.66 -7.21
N PHE A 97 -7.90 7.53 -7.93
CA PHE A 97 -6.84 6.52 -8.05
C PHE A 97 -6.32 6.46 -9.49
N THR A 98 -5.04 6.73 -9.66
CA THR A 98 -4.39 6.71 -10.97
C THR A 98 -3.15 5.82 -10.94
N PRO A 99 -3.27 4.56 -11.40
CA PRO A 99 -2.12 3.67 -11.50
C PRO A 99 -1.33 3.90 -12.79
N HIS A 100 -0.01 3.68 -12.69
CA HIS A 100 0.92 3.75 -13.80
C HIS A 100 1.69 2.44 -13.92
N LEU A 101 1.89 1.97 -15.14
CA LEU A 101 2.83 0.91 -15.45
C LEU A 101 4.19 1.54 -15.75
N ILE A 102 5.23 1.04 -15.08
CA ILE A 102 6.60 1.53 -15.25
C ILE A 102 7.53 0.39 -15.69
N PRO A 103 8.66 0.69 -16.35
CA PRO A 103 9.53 -0.30 -16.98
C PRO A 103 10.42 -1.02 -15.95
N MET A 104 9.80 -1.69 -15.01
CA MET A 104 10.45 -2.60 -14.07
C MET A 104 9.62 -3.88 -13.92
N ASN A 105 10.22 -4.97 -13.45
CA ASN A 105 9.52 -6.23 -13.30
C ASN A 105 8.59 -6.23 -12.09
N ARG A 106 9.09 -5.87 -10.90
CA ARG A 106 8.41 -6.01 -9.60
C ARG A 106 8.38 -4.69 -8.85
N GLY A 107 7.46 -4.61 -7.92
CA GLY A 107 7.35 -3.51 -6.99
C GLY A 107 6.12 -2.63 -7.24
N ILE A 108 5.62 -2.08 -6.14
CA ILE A 108 4.63 -1.02 -6.11
C ILE A 108 5.19 0.14 -5.32
N LEU A 109 5.00 1.33 -5.84
CA LEU A 109 5.21 2.59 -5.12
C LEU A 109 3.91 3.39 -5.22
N ILE A 110 3.39 3.83 -4.09
CA ILE A 110 2.30 4.80 -4.07
C ILE A 110 2.75 6.13 -3.50
N THR A 111 2.14 7.20 -4.00
CA THR A 111 2.19 8.53 -3.38
C THR A 111 0.75 9.03 -3.26
N ALA A 112 0.26 9.13 -2.04
CA ALA A 112 -1.08 9.58 -1.76
C ALA A 112 -1.06 10.98 -1.14
N TYR A 113 -2.07 11.76 -1.43
CA TYR A 113 -2.23 13.13 -0.98
C TYR A 113 -3.59 13.28 -0.32
N ALA A 114 -3.65 13.99 0.81
CA ALA A 114 -4.91 14.37 1.44
C ALA A 114 -4.76 15.73 2.15
N SER A 115 -5.87 16.45 2.28
CA SER A 115 -5.93 17.67 3.08
C SER A 115 -5.94 17.33 4.57
N LEU A 116 -5.13 18.00 5.35
CA LEU A 116 -5.18 17.91 6.81
C LEU A 116 -6.39 18.70 7.33
N LYS A 117 -7.13 18.13 8.28
CA LYS A 117 -8.27 18.80 8.93
C LYS A 117 -7.84 19.84 9.96
N LYS A 118 -6.62 19.76 10.45
CA LYS A 118 -5.99 20.71 11.38
C LYS A 118 -4.49 20.77 11.15
N GLU A 119 -3.86 21.79 11.67
CA GLU A 119 -2.40 21.81 11.71
C GLU A 119 -1.89 20.73 12.67
N VAL A 120 -0.87 20.00 12.25
CA VAL A 120 -0.24 18.92 13.00
C VAL A 120 1.27 18.98 12.83
N SER A 121 1.99 18.58 13.86
CA SER A 121 3.45 18.44 13.79
C SER A 121 3.86 17.11 13.16
N TYR A 122 5.13 16.99 12.77
CA TYR A 122 5.69 15.71 12.34
C TYR A 122 5.57 14.64 13.43
N GLU A 123 5.85 15.01 14.66
CA GLU A 123 5.86 14.13 15.83
C GLU A 123 4.46 13.58 16.13
N GLU A 124 3.42 14.42 15.98
CA GLU A 124 2.03 13.96 16.12
C GLU A 124 1.66 12.93 15.06
N VAL A 125 2.01 13.16 13.79
CA VAL A 125 1.74 12.21 12.70
C VAL A 125 2.58 10.94 12.86
N LYS A 126 3.87 11.06 13.25
CA LYS A 126 4.73 9.91 13.52
C LYS A 126 4.16 9.03 14.63
N ALA A 127 3.72 9.62 15.73
CA ALA A 127 3.11 8.89 16.84
C ALA A 127 1.84 8.14 16.41
N VAL A 128 1.09 8.67 15.45
CA VAL A 128 -0.07 7.97 14.88
C VAL A 128 0.37 6.74 14.09
N TYR A 129 1.39 6.84 13.24
CA TYR A 129 1.91 5.68 12.53
C TYR A 129 2.48 4.63 13.50
N ASP A 130 3.23 5.04 14.51
CA ASP A 130 3.82 4.14 15.50
C ASP A 130 2.74 3.42 16.30
N LYS A 131 1.67 4.10 16.71
CA LYS A 131 0.53 3.50 17.39
C LYS A 131 -0.05 2.28 16.66
N TYR A 132 -0.05 2.31 15.32
CA TYR A 132 -0.61 1.23 14.51
C TYR A 132 0.42 0.20 14.05
N TYR A 133 1.70 0.59 13.91
CA TYR A 133 2.69 -0.22 13.20
C TYR A 133 3.93 -0.60 14.02
N GLU A 134 4.12 -0.07 15.24
CA GLU A 134 5.28 -0.39 16.08
C GLU A 134 5.45 -1.90 16.33
N ASN A 135 4.34 -2.63 16.44
CA ASN A 135 4.33 -4.07 16.71
C ASN A 135 3.99 -4.93 15.47
N GLU A 136 3.90 -4.33 14.29
CA GLU A 136 3.56 -5.03 13.06
C GLU A 136 4.83 -5.51 12.35
N THR A 137 5.04 -6.82 12.28
CA THR A 137 6.26 -7.45 11.74
C THR A 137 6.61 -6.97 10.33
N PHE A 138 5.61 -6.77 9.48
CA PHE A 138 5.83 -6.51 8.06
C PHE A 138 5.60 -5.06 7.62
N VAL A 139 5.29 -4.14 8.53
CA VAL A 139 5.14 -2.72 8.20
C VAL A 139 6.27 -1.92 8.84
N ARG A 140 7.10 -1.28 8.03
CA ARG A 140 8.21 -0.45 8.51
C ARG A 140 7.90 1.02 8.29
N VAL A 141 7.78 1.76 9.38
CA VAL A 141 7.68 3.23 9.34
C VAL A 141 9.10 3.79 9.27
N LEU A 142 9.46 4.34 8.13
CA LEU A 142 10.82 4.79 7.87
C LEU A 142 11.15 6.10 8.63
N ASP A 143 12.45 6.37 8.78
CA ASP A 143 12.96 7.59 9.38
C ASP A 143 12.55 8.85 8.60
N LYS A 144 12.53 9.99 9.27
CA LYS A 144 11.91 11.26 8.85
C LYS A 144 12.19 11.68 7.40
N ASP A 145 13.38 11.46 6.89
CA ASP A 145 13.79 11.95 5.56
C ASP A 145 14.02 10.83 4.54
N VAL A 146 13.64 9.59 4.91
CA VAL A 146 13.81 8.42 4.06
C VAL A 146 12.52 8.16 3.28
N CYS A 147 12.57 8.21 1.95
CA CYS A 147 11.43 7.84 1.11
C CYS A 147 11.41 6.33 0.84
N PRO A 148 10.23 5.69 0.87
CA PRO A 148 10.08 4.30 0.46
C PRO A 148 10.58 4.07 -0.97
N GLN A 149 11.24 2.92 -1.19
CA GLN A 149 11.80 2.53 -2.47
C GLN A 149 11.47 1.06 -2.77
N THR A 150 11.08 0.76 -3.99
CA THR A 150 10.70 -0.60 -4.38
C THR A 150 11.83 -1.62 -4.23
N LYS A 151 13.09 -1.22 -4.49
CA LYS A 151 14.24 -2.12 -4.31
C LYS A 151 14.50 -2.50 -2.85
N CYS A 152 14.10 -1.66 -1.89
CA CYS A 152 14.30 -1.94 -0.46
C CYS A 152 13.32 -2.96 0.12
N VAL A 153 12.32 -3.38 -0.67
CA VAL A 153 11.28 -4.35 -0.29
C VAL A 153 11.16 -5.52 -1.25
N GLU A 154 11.89 -5.51 -2.37
CA GLU A 154 11.82 -6.54 -3.42
C GLU A 154 12.14 -7.93 -2.87
N GLY A 155 11.29 -8.91 -3.17
CA GLY A 155 11.41 -10.29 -2.73
C GLY A 155 10.99 -10.55 -1.28
N SER A 156 10.56 -9.54 -0.56
CA SER A 156 10.16 -9.65 0.85
C SER A 156 8.67 -9.38 1.09
N ASN A 157 8.20 -9.74 2.28
CA ASN A 157 6.84 -9.44 2.72
C ASN A 157 6.72 -8.06 3.40
N TYR A 158 7.79 -7.25 3.41
CA TYR A 158 7.77 -5.92 4.01
C TYR A 158 7.01 -4.89 3.17
N VAL A 159 6.41 -3.95 3.89
CA VAL A 159 5.89 -2.69 3.35
C VAL A 159 6.60 -1.54 4.05
N ASP A 160 7.26 -0.70 3.28
CA ASP A 160 7.83 0.53 3.78
C ASP A 160 6.81 1.65 3.64
N VAL A 161 6.56 2.39 4.71
CA VAL A 161 5.66 3.55 4.69
C VAL A 161 6.37 4.78 5.26
N ASN A 162 6.03 5.94 4.75
CA ASN A 162 6.44 7.22 5.31
C ASN A 162 5.48 8.33 4.91
N PHE A 163 5.66 9.51 5.47
CA PHE A 163 4.85 10.68 5.18
C PHE A 163 5.68 11.97 5.17
N LYS A 164 5.13 12.98 4.54
CA LYS A 164 5.60 14.38 4.62
C LYS A 164 4.41 15.30 4.78
N ILE A 165 4.56 16.33 5.60
CA ILE A 165 3.60 17.43 5.72
C ILE A 165 4.09 18.56 4.84
N ASP A 166 3.25 19.03 3.92
CA ASP A 166 3.51 20.27 3.18
C ASP A 166 2.72 21.43 3.82
N PRO A 167 3.38 22.29 4.59
CA PRO A 167 2.68 23.38 5.29
C PRO A 167 2.12 24.45 4.34
N ARG A 168 2.67 24.56 3.12
CA ARG A 168 2.22 25.54 2.12
C ARG A 168 0.86 25.18 1.56
N THR A 169 0.61 23.89 1.34
CA THR A 169 -0.63 23.37 0.78
C THR A 169 -1.59 22.84 1.84
N LYS A 170 -1.15 22.76 3.09
CA LYS A 170 -1.88 22.12 4.22
C LYS A 170 -2.26 20.68 3.90
N ARG A 171 -1.40 19.98 3.17
CA ARG A 171 -1.59 18.58 2.80
C ARG A 171 -0.53 17.69 3.44
N VAL A 172 -0.93 16.45 3.68
CA VAL A 172 0.00 15.36 3.96
C VAL A 172 0.20 14.54 2.68
N ILE A 173 1.46 14.17 2.45
CA ILE A 173 1.88 13.28 1.37
C ILE A 173 2.25 11.97 2.06
N MET A 174 1.51 10.91 1.77
CA MET A 174 1.72 9.57 2.33
C MET A 174 2.33 8.69 1.25
N MET A 175 3.37 7.96 1.58
CA MET A 175 4.12 7.15 0.64
C MET A 175 4.20 5.71 1.11
N GLY A 176 4.16 4.76 0.18
CA GLY A 176 4.36 3.36 0.49
C GLY A 176 5.03 2.61 -0.64
N ALA A 177 5.86 1.63 -0.28
CA ALA A 177 6.48 0.72 -1.23
C ALA A 177 6.37 -0.72 -0.74
N MET A 178 6.12 -1.65 -1.66
CA MET A 178 6.11 -3.09 -1.38
C MET A 178 6.37 -3.93 -2.64
N ASP A 179 6.67 -5.20 -2.46
CA ASP A 179 6.70 -6.16 -3.57
C ASP A 179 5.29 -6.61 -3.93
N ASN A 180 4.87 -6.36 -5.18
CA ASN A 180 3.54 -6.68 -5.66
C ASN A 180 3.24 -8.18 -5.78
N LEU A 181 4.28 -9.03 -5.84
CA LEU A 181 4.14 -10.48 -5.94
C LEU A 181 4.25 -11.19 -4.58
N VAL A 182 4.90 -10.57 -3.60
CA VAL A 182 5.01 -11.12 -2.24
C VAL A 182 3.92 -10.50 -1.37
N LYS A 183 4.14 -9.36 -0.73
CA LYS A 183 3.11 -8.74 0.13
C LYS A 183 1.84 -8.37 -0.61
N GLY A 184 1.95 -8.03 -1.89
CA GLY A 184 0.80 -7.71 -2.73
C GLY A 184 0.02 -8.92 -3.27
N ALA A 185 0.49 -10.14 -3.03
CA ALA A 185 -0.12 -11.36 -3.56
C ALA A 185 0.16 -12.58 -2.67
N ALA A 186 1.15 -13.40 -3.04
CA ALA A 186 1.39 -14.70 -2.41
C ALA A 186 1.80 -14.60 -0.94
N GLY A 187 2.66 -13.64 -0.58
CA GLY A 187 3.11 -13.46 0.80
C GLY A 187 1.96 -13.08 1.75
N GLN A 188 1.06 -12.21 1.33
CA GLN A 188 -0.13 -11.89 2.12
C GLN A 188 -1.06 -13.10 2.27
N ALA A 189 -1.17 -13.95 1.24
CA ALA A 189 -1.97 -15.17 1.33
C ALA A 189 -1.37 -16.15 2.35
N VAL A 190 -0.04 -16.32 2.38
CA VAL A 190 0.65 -17.13 3.39
C VAL A 190 0.48 -16.52 4.79
N GLN A 191 0.63 -15.21 4.94
CA GLN A 191 0.41 -14.50 6.20
C GLN A 191 -1.01 -14.72 6.74
N ASN A 192 -2.03 -14.59 5.88
CA ASN A 192 -3.42 -14.87 6.24
C ASN A 192 -3.63 -16.34 6.62
N MET A 193 -3.03 -17.28 5.88
CA MET A 193 -3.07 -18.70 6.20
C MET A 193 -2.46 -18.97 7.59
N ASN A 194 -1.31 -18.39 7.90
CA ASN A 194 -0.68 -18.52 9.20
C ASN A 194 -1.62 -18.09 10.34
N LEU A 195 -2.25 -16.91 10.20
CA LEU A 195 -3.21 -16.41 11.18
C LEU A 195 -4.45 -17.32 11.31
N MET A 196 -4.98 -17.83 10.19
CA MET A 196 -6.15 -18.71 10.18
C MET A 196 -5.89 -20.04 10.90
N PHE A 197 -4.69 -20.59 10.74
CA PHE A 197 -4.31 -21.88 11.32
C PHE A 197 -3.58 -21.77 12.67
N GLY A 198 -3.37 -20.54 13.18
CA GLY A 198 -2.74 -20.29 14.46
C GLY A 198 -1.23 -20.51 14.48
N PHE A 199 -0.58 -20.44 13.31
CA PHE A 199 0.87 -20.38 13.20
C PHE A 199 1.38 -18.98 13.56
N ASP A 200 2.70 -18.85 13.73
CA ASP A 200 3.31 -17.53 13.79
C ASP A 200 3.01 -16.77 12.48
N GLU A 201 2.57 -15.51 12.59
CA GLU A 201 2.18 -14.70 11.45
C GLU A 201 3.27 -14.62 10.37
N ALA A 202 4.53 -14.62 10.79
CA ALA A 202 5.70 -14.48 9.93
C ALA A 202 6.27 -15.83 9.45
N GLU A 203 5.69 -16.95 9.84
CA GLU A 203 6.19 -18.27 9.47
C GLU A 203 6.34 -18.41 7.95
N GLY A 204 7.58 -18.74 7.50
CA GLY A 204 7.93 -18.86 6.08
C GLY A 204 8.04 -17.52 5.31
N LEU A 205 7.95 -16.36 5.99
CA LEU A 205 7.94 -15.03 5.36
C LEU A 205 9.13 -14.13 5.77
N HIS A 206 10.15 -14.70 6.40
CA HIS A 206 11.33 -13.97 6.88
C HIS A 206 12.36 -13.61 5.79
N GLN A 207 11.97 -13.63 4.51
CA GLN A 207 12.90 -13.25 3.44
C GLN A 207 13.31 -11.79 3.60
N ILE A 208 14.62 -11.57 3.57
CA ILE A 208 15.18 -10.21 3.48
C ILE A 208 15.07 -9.69 2.04
N PRO A 209 14.93 -8.39 1.86
CA PRO A 209 14.90 -7.79 0.52
C PRO A 209 16.13 -8.14 -0.31
N MET A 210 15.92 -8.38 -1.59
CA MET A 210 17.00 -8.62 -2.55
C MET A 210 17.63 -7.28 -2.96
N LEU A 211 18.48 -6.73 -2.08
CA LEU A 211 19.27 -5.55 -2.42
C LEU A 211 20.48 -5.98 -3.27
N PRO A 212 20.79 -5.24 -4.37
CA PRO A 212 22.01 -5.47 -5.11
C PRO A 212 23.23 -5.01 -4.33
#